data_7926dc41c5532e274e45e50b4f44e425
#
_entry.id   7926dc41c5532e274e45e50b4f44e425
#
_cell.length_a   1.000
_cell.length_b   1.000
_cell.length_c   1.000
_cell.angle_alpha   90.00
_cell.angle_beta   90.00
_cell.angle_gamma   90.00
#
_symmetry.space_group_name_H-M   'P 1'
#
loop_
_entity.id
_entity.type
_entity.pdbx_description
1 polymer ?
#
loop_
_entity_poly.entity_id
_entity_poly.type
_entity_poly.pdbx_seq_one_letter_code
_entity_poly.pdbx_strand_id
1 'polypeptide(L)'
;LPILLCAVALPALAACGSDKTSTDMETGATIVAGGPGKMTLGVNSYLWHAALDTMSFMPLASADPFGGVIITDWYVAPGAPDERLKVTIYIMDRNLRADGLKVVVFRQTRAAGGWSDATPNPDTAHKLEDSILTRARELRLATLNPRA
;
A
#
# COMPACT_ATOMS: atom_id res chain seq x y z
N LEU A 1 -67.45 13.39 42.54
CA LEU A 1 -66.79 12.29 41.73
C LEU A 1 -65.63 12.91 40.96
N PRO A 2 -64.37 12.70 41.37
CA PRO A 2 -63.24 13.31 40.68
C PRO A 2 -62.69 12.39 39.62
N ILE A 3 -62.45 12.97 38.46
CA ILE A 3 -61.74 12.35 37.32
C ILE A 3 -60.23 12.62 37.45
N LEU A 4 -59.50 11.55 37.61
CA LEU A 4 -58.06 11.57 37.73
C LEU A 4 -57.45 11.57 36.30
N LEU A 5 -56.78 12.68 35.94
CA LEU A 5 -56.07 12.80 34.67
C LEU A 5 -54.63 12.32 34.88
N CYS A 6 -54.29 11.19 34.28
CA CYS A 6 -52.96 10.63 34.33
C CYS A 6 -52.18 11.14 33.11
N ALA A 7 -51.25 12.07 33.33
CA ALA A 7 -50.33 12.54 32.30
C ALA A 7 -49.14 11.59 32.18
N VAL A 8 -49.08 10.89 31.07
CA VAL A 8 -47.91 10.06 30.72
C VAL A 8 -46.88 10.92 30.00
N ALA A 9 -45.77 11.20 30.67
CA ALA A 9 -44.63 11.86 30.08
C ALA A 9 -43.73 10.80 29.38
N LEU A 10 -43.57 10.89 28.07
CA LEU A 10 -42.58 10.15 27.33
C LEU A 10 -41.23 10.87 27.41
N PRO A 11 -40.13 10.22 27.82
CA PRO A 11 -38.80 10.77 27.61
C PRO A 11 -38.35 10.45 26.18
N ALA A 12 -38.09 11.47 25.38
CA ALA A 12 -37.40 11.37 24.12
C ALA A 12 -35.91 11.08 24.37
N LEU A 13 -35.46 9.86 24.14
CA LEU A 13 -34.01 9.56 24.03
C LEU A 13 -33.51 10.07 22.69
N ALA A 14 -32.88 11.23 22.67
CA ALA A 14 -32.04 11.69 21.59
C ALA A 14 -30.68 10.97 21.70
N ALA A 15 -30.51 9.86 21.03
CA ALA A 15 -29.20 9.24 20.83
C ALA A 15 -28.49 9.97 19.70
N CYS A 16 -27.75 11.04 20.01
CA CYS A 16 -26.72 11.59 19.13
C CYS A 16 -25.49 10.67 19.18
N GLY A 17 -25.43 9.72 18.27
CA GLY A 17 -24.22 8.98 17.95
C GLY A 17 -23.28 9.90 17.16
N SER A 18 -22.39 10.62 17.86
CA SER A 18 -21.25 11.28 17.21
C SER A 18 -20.22 10.23 16.83
N ASP A 19 -20.30 9.73 15.61
CA ASP A 19 -19.17 9.02 15.00
C ASP A 19 -18.00 10.02 14.83
N LYS A 20 -17.14 10.06 15.83
CA LYS A 20 -15.84 10.71 15.69
C LYS A 20 -14.99 9.85 14.77
N THR A 21 -14.95 10.23 13.51
CA THR A 21 -13.96 9.75 12.55
C THR A 21 -12.59 10.25 13.02
N SER A 22 -11.90 9.42 13.80
CA SER A 22 -10.50 9.68 14.14
C SER A 22 -9.70 9.42 12.88
N THR A 23 -9.35 10.47 12.18
CA THR A 23 -8.37 10.43 11.11
C THR A 23 -7.00 10.38 11.78
N ASP A 24 -6.52 9.18 12.10
CA ASP A 24 -5.12 8.99 12.49
C ASP A 24 -4.25 9.22 11.27
N MET A 25 -3.88 10.48 11.09
CA MET A 25 -3.07 10.99 9.96
C MET A 25 -1.63 10.48 10.01
N GLU A 26 -1.23 9.82 11.08
CA GLU A 26 0.14 9.37 11.30
C GLU A 26 0.45 7.98 10.75
N THR A 27 -0.58 7.16 10.52
CA THR A 27 -0.37 5.74 10.19
C THR A 27 -0.48 5.42 8.69
N GLY A 28 -0.72 6.40 7.82
CA GLY A 28 -0.82 6.16 6.36
C GLY A 28 -1.90 5.14 5.94
N ALA A 29 -2.78 4.77 6.85
CA ALA A 29 -3.90 3.87 6.57
C ALA A 29 -5.11 4.71 6.15
N THR A 30 -5.43 4.71 4.88
CA THR A 30 -6.69 5.28 4.38
C THR A 30 -7.83 4.36 4.82
N ILE A 31 -8.60 4.77 5.84
CA ILE A 31 -9.84 4.10 6.19
C ILE A 31 -10.89 4.56 5.19
N VAL A 32 -11.26 3.68 4.25
CA VAL A 32 -12.42 3.91 3.39
C VAL A 32 -13.66 3.72 4.24
N ALA A 33 -14.32 4.82 4.61
CA ALA A 33 -15.59 4.80 5.32
C ALA A 33 -16.70 4.36 4.36
N GLY A 34 -17.08 3.10 4.41
CA GLY A 34 -18.19 2.58 3.59
C GLY A 34 -18.62 1.18 4.06
N GLY A 35 -19.76 1.10 4.74
CA GLY A 35 -20.50 -0.12 4.97
C GLY A 35 -19.90 -1.19 5.90
N PRO A 36 -20.63 -2.26 6.22
CA PRO A 36 -20.13 -3.40 6.99
C PRO A 36 -19.05 -4.13 6.18
N GLY A 37 -17.79 -3.91 6.54
CA GLY A 37 -16.62 -4.48 5.85
C GLY A 37 -15.53 -3.42 5.57
N LYS A 38 -15.12 -2.64 6.56
CA LYS A 38 -13.95 -1.75 6.43
C LYS A 38 -12.71 -2.58 6.12
N MET A 39 -12.34 -2.66 4.84
CA MET A 39 -11.08 -3.26 4.42
C MET A 39 -9.97 -2.21 4.64
N THR A 40 -9.27 -2.32 5.75
CA THR A 40 -8.03 -1.56 5.95
C THR A 40 -6.90 -2.29 5.25
N LEU A 41 -6.09 -1.57 4.47
CA LEU A 41 -4.84 -2.12 3.96
C LEU A 41 -3.99 -2.62 5.14
N GLY A 42 -3.47 -3.83 5.05
CA GLY A 42 -2.59 -4.42 6.06
C GLY A 42 -1.26 -3.68 6.19
N VAL A 43 -0.95 -2.78 5.25
CA VAL A 43 0.34 -2.14 5.04
C VAL A 43 0.20 -0.63 4.83
N ASN A 44 1.32 0.10 4.84
CA ASN A 44 1.34 1.53 4.56
C ASN A 44 0.87 1.83 3.12
N SER A 45 -0.19 2.65 2.99
CA SER A 45 -0.79 2.97 1.70
C SER A 45 0.15 3.78 0.79
N TYR A 46 0.98 4.66 1.33
CA TYR A 46 1.94 5.43 0.53
C TYR A 46 3.04 4.54 -0.04
N LEU A 47 3.57 3.58 0.76
CA LEU A 47 4.52 2.60 0.27
C LEU A 47 3.90 1.70 -0.79
N TRP A 48 2.64 1.29 -0.61
CA TRP A 48 1.91 0.48 -1.57
C TRP A 48 1.75 1.17 -2.92
N HIS A 49 1.22 2.39 -2.92
CA HIS A 49 1.06 3.18 -4.15
C HIS A 49 2.39 3.53 -4.80
N ALA A 50 3.39 3.93 -3.99
CA ALA A 50 4.72 4.24 -4.50
C ALA A 50 5.39 3.02 -5.15
N ALA A 51 5.23 1.83 -4.58
CA ALA A 51 5.76 0.59 -5.15
C ALA A 51 5.11 0.29 -6.51
N LEU A 52 3.79 0.39 -6.61
CA LEU A 52 3.08 0.21 -7.88
C LEU A 52 3.49 1.26 -8.93
N ASP A 53 3.60 2.54 -8.54
CA ASP A 53 4.04 3.62 -9.43
C ASP A 53 5.46 3.37 -9.95
N THR A 54 6.39 3.03 -9.04
CA THR A 54 7.80 2.78 -9.38
C THR A 54 7.97 1.57 -10.30
N MET A 55 7.14 0.53 -10.11
CA MET A 55 7.20 -0.71 -10.90
C MET A 55 6.28 -0.70 -12.12
N SER A 56 5.67 0.43 -12.47
CA SER A 56 4.68 0.54 -13.56
C SER A 56 5.21 0.13 -14.94
N PHE A 57 6.53 0.11 -15.14
CA PHE A 57 7.18 -0.34 -16.38
C PHE A 57 7.29 -1.88 -16.50
N MET A 58 7.07 -2.62 -15.41
CA MET A 58 7.12 -4.08 -15.39
C MET A 58 5.71 -4.67 -15.28
N PRO A 59 5.42 -5.77 -16.00
CA PRO A 59 4.16 -6.47 -15.82
C PRO A 59 4.07 -7.06 -14.42
N LEU A 60 2.90 -6.97 -13.79
CA LEU A 60 2.65 -7.55 -12.47
C LEU A 60 2.14 -8.98 -12.63
N ALA A 61 2.74 -9.91 -11.89
CA ALA A 61 2.26 -11.29 -11.76
C ALA A 61 1.23 -11.41 -10.63
N SER A 62 1.45 -10.72 -9.50
CA SER A 62 0.56 -10.73 -8.34
C SER A 62 0.76 -9.49 -7.50
N ALA A 63 -0.32 -9.02 -6.86
CA ALA A 63 -0.27 -7.94 -5.88
C ALA A 63 -1.30 -8.21 -4.78
N ASP A 64 -0.83 -8.38 -3.56
CA ASP A 64 -1.66 -8.61 -2.36
C ASP A 64 -1.49 -7.44 -1.38
N PRO A 65 -2.46 -6.51 -1.32
CA PRO A 65 -2.39 -5.36 -0.44
C PRO A 65 -2.57 -5.71 1.04
N PHE A 66 -3.12 -6.88 1.37
CA PHE A 66 -3.31 -7.30 2.76
C PHE A 66 -2.04 -7.94 3.32
N GLY A 67 -1.40 -8.80 2.53
CA GLY A 67 -0.11 -9.40 2.86
C GLY A 67 1.07 -8.48 2.59
N GLY A 68 0.86 -7.37 1.88
CA GLY A 68 1.93 -6.42 1.56
C GLY A 68 2.96 -6.95 0.57
N VAL A 69 2.53 -7.77 -0.37
CA VAL A 69 3.45 -8.39 -1.33
C VAL A 69 3.08 -8.00 -2.76
N ILE A 70 4.05 -7.52 -3.52
CA ILE A 70 3.95 -7.26 -4.95
C ILE A 70 4.99 -8.11 -5.66
N ILE A 71 4.56 -8.87 -6.65
CA ILE A 71 5.42 -9.74 -7.46
C ILE A 71 5.26 -9.32 -8.92
N THR A 72 6.35 -8.95 -9.58
CA THR A 72 6.36 -8.69 -11.01
C THR A 72 6.52 -9.99 -11.79
N ASP A 73 6.21 -9.96 -13.07
CA ASP A 73 6.64 -10.99 -13.99
C ASP A 73 8.06 -10.69 -14.50
N TRP A 74 8.63 -11.61 -15.28
CA TRP A 74 9.92 -11.42 -15.91
C TRP A 74 9.86 -10.26 -16.91
N TYR A 75 10.80 -9.35 -16.78
CA TYR A 75 10.94 -8.18 -17.64
C TYR A 75 12.30 -8.19 -18.36
N VAL A 76 12.26 -8.03 -19.66
CA VAL A 76 13.44 -7.86 -20.51
C VAL A 76 13.55 -6.39 -20.87
N ALA A 77 14.62 -5.73 -20.43
CA ALA A 77 14.83 -4.33 -20.78
C ALA A 77 15.21 -4.16 -22.26
N PRO A 78 14.73 -3.11 -22.95
CA PRO A 78 15.02 -2.90 -24.37
C PRO A 78 16.52 -2.83 -24.71
N GLY A 79 17.36 -2.39 -23.76
CA GLY A 79 18.81 -2.30 -23.93
C GLY A 79 19.58 -3.55 -23.55
N ALA A 80 18.93 -4.61 -23.03
CA ALA A 80 19.56 -5.82 -22.52
C ALA A 80 18.72 -7.07 -22.87
N PRO A 81 18.64 -7.46 -24.16
CA PRO A 81 17.77 -8.54 -24.61
C PRO A 81 18.16 -9.93 -24.07
N ASP A 82 19.40 -10.08 -23.62
CA ASP A 82 19.92 -11.33 -23.05
C ASP A 82 19.83 -11.39 -21.53
N GLU A 83 19.16 -10.44 -20.92
CA GLU A 83 18.92 -10.40 -19.49
C GLU A 83 17.44 -10.19 -19.20
N ARG A 84 16.96 -10.81 -18.13
CA ARG A 84 15.64 -10.52 -17.59
C ARG A 84 15.66 -10.40 -16.08
N LEU A 85 14.82 -9.52 -15.56
CA LEU A 85 14.67 -9.26 -14.14
C LEU A 85 13.24 -9.58 -13.69
N LYS A 86 13.13 -10.04 -12.47
CA LYS A 86 11.88 -10.19 -11.74
C LYS A 86 12.08 -9.58 -10.36
N VAL A 87 11.08 -8.86 -9.88
CA VAL A 87 11.15 -8.15 -8.60
C VAL A 87 10.03 -8.62 -7.69
N THR A 88 10.35 -8.84 -6.44
CA THR A 88 9.38 -9.04 -5.36
C THR A 88 9.57 -7.95 -4.32
N ILE A 89 8.50 -7.27 -3.96
CA ILE A 89 8.48 -6.20 -2.98
C ILE A 89 7.67 -6.67 -1.79
N TYR A 90 8.24 -6.51 -0.59
CA TYR A 90 7.58 -6.77 0.68
C TYR A 90 7.42 -5.46 1.44
N ILE A 91 6.17 -5.13 1.79
CA ILE A 91 5.83 -4.01 2.65
C ILE A 91 5.39 -4.59 3.98
N MET A 92 6.21 -4.41 5.02
CA MET A 92 6.10 -5.13 6.29
C MET A 92 5.54 -4.25 7.42
N ASP A 93 5.41 -2.95 7.21
CA ASP A 93 4.95 -2.02 8.24
C ASP A 93 3.79 -1.13 7.74
N ARG A 94 2.97 -0.68 8.68
CA ARG A 94 1.93 0.31 8.45
C ARG A 94 2.47 1.75 8.46
N ASN A 95 3.63 1.94 9.05
CA ASN A 95 4.31 3.23 9.09
C ASN A 95 5.23 3.40 7.89
N LEU A 96 5.39 4.67 7.45
CA LEU A 96 6.33 5.01 6.39
C LEU A 96 7.76 5.02 6.96
N ARG A 97 8.40 3.84 6.94
CA ARG A 97 9.75 3.62 7.45
C ARG A 97 10.59 2.89 6.40
N ALA A 98 11.89 3.14 6.41
CA ALA A 98 12.82 2.50 5.48
C ALA A 98 12.93 0.97 5.71
N ASP A 99 12.91 0.55 6.96
CA ASP A 99 12.95 -0.86 7.37
C ASP A 99 11.59 -1.59 7.19
N GLY A 100 10.52 -0.86 6.89
CA GLY A 100 9.21 -1.42 6.54
C GLY A 100 9.09 -1.85 5.07
N LEU A 101 10.14 -1.69 4.27
CA LEU A 101 10.18 -2.05 2.86
C LEU A 101 11.38 -2.96 2.58
N LYS A 102 11.16 -4.02 1.81
CA LYS A 102 12.23 -4.89 1.31
C LYS A 102 11.99 -5.23 -0.15
N VAL A 103 13.02 -5.10 -0.97
CA VAL A 103 13.00 -5.46 -2.37
C VAL A 103 13.95 -6.62 -2.63
N VAL A 104 13.46 -7.64 -3.33
CA VAL A 104 14.24 -8.79 -3.79
C VAL A 104 14.23 -8.82 -5.30
N VAL A 105 15.42 -8.84 -5.90
CA VAL A 105 15.61 -8.87 -7.36
C VAL A 105 16.12 -10.24 -7.77
N PHE A 106 15.48 -10.82 -8.76
CA PHE A 106 15.94 -12.03 -9.44
C PHE A 106 16.42 -11.65 -10.83
N ARG A 107 17.54 -12.20 -11.25
CA ARG A 107 18.14 -11.98 -12.57
C ARG A 107 18.35 -13.31 -13.26
N GLN A 108 18.05 -13.33 -14.54
CA GLN A 108 18.43 -14.45 -15.42
C GLN A 108 19.12 -13.90 -16.67
N THR A 109 20.04 -14.67 -17.18
CA THR A 109 20.74 -14.40 -18.44
C THR A 109 20.44 -15.49 -19.46
N ARG A 110 20.48 -15.11 -20.74
CA ARG A 110 20.28 -16.05 -21.84
C ARG A 110 21.52 -16.94 -21.99
N ALA A 111 21.30 -18.24 -21.98
CA ALA A 111 22.32 -19.28 -22.23
C ALA A 111 21.89 -20.16 -23.39
N ALA A 112 22.78 -21.05 -23.86
CA ALA A 112 22.52 -21.94 -25.00
C ALA A 112 21.29 -22.85 -24.81
N GLY A 113 20.94 -23.20 -23.56
CA GLY A 113 19.78 -24.03 -23.20
C GLY A 113 18.55 -23.24 -22.77
N GLY A 114 18.53 -21.92 -22.88
CA GLY A 114 17.44 -21.06 -22.42
C GLY A 114 17.88 -20.05 -21.38
N TRP A 115 17.02 -19.72 -20.42
CA TRP A 115 17.31 -18.79 -19.34
C TRP A 115 17.96 -19.49 -18.16
N SER A 116 19.06 -18.92 -17.65
CA SER A 116 19.79 -19.41 -16.48
C SER A 116 19.84 -18.34 -15.39
N ASP A 117 19.71 -18.76 -14.14
CA ASP A 117 19.81 -17.87 -12.99
C ASP A 117 21.20 -17.23 -12.93
N ALA A 118 21.22 -15.94 -12.65
CA ALA A 118 22.43 -15.13 -12.50
C ALA A 118 22.33 -14.27 -11.25
N THR A 119 23.48 -13.95 -10.67
CA THR A 119 23.53 -13.08 -9.50
C THR A 119 23.09 -11.67 -9.88
N PRO A 120 22.06 -11.10 -9.23
CA PRO A 120 21.68 -9.72 -9.46
C PRO A 120 22.71 -8.77 -8.86
N ASN A 121 22.83 -7.57 -9.42
CA ASN A 121 23.62 -6.52 -8.78
C ASN A 121 22.93 -6.12 -7.45
N PRO A 122 23.63 -6.19 -6.31
CA PRO A 122 23.06 -5.85 -5.00
C PRO A 122 22.55 -4.42 -4.92
N ASP A 123 23.18 -3.48 -5.64
CA ASP A 123 22.77 -2.08 -5.69
C ASP A 123 21.38 -1.89 -6.34
N THR A 124 20.94 -2.81 -7.17
CA THR A 124 19.63 -2.71 -7.85
C THR A 124 18.48 -2.75 -6.85
N ALA A 125 18.53 -3.64 -5.88
CA ALA A 125 17.51 -3.73 -4.83
C ALA A 125 17.46 -2.44 -4.01
N HIS A 126 18.61 -1.95 -3.56
CA HIS A 126 18.70 -0.71 -2.77
C HIS A 126 18.22 0.53 -3.54
N LYS A 127 18.57 0.65 -4.82
CA LYS A 127 18.08 1.75 -5.66
C LYS A 127 16.56 1.73 -5.83
N LEU A 128 15.95 0.55 -5.93
CA LEU A 128 14.51 0.40 -6.00
C LEU A 128 13.86 0.76 -4.65
N GLU A 129 14.42 0.31 -3.53
CA GLU A 129 13.97 0.67 -2.19
C GLU A 129 14.00 2.19 -2.00
N ASP A 130 15.11 2.85 -2.32
CA ASP A 130 15.26 4.30 -2.22
C ASP A 130 14.26 5.06 -3.12
N SER A 131 14.05 4.57 -4.34
CA SER A 131 13.09 5.17 -5.28
C SER A 131 11.65 5.08 -4.76
N ILE A 132 11.27 3.91 -4.24
CA ILE A 132 9.94 3.68 -3.65
C ILE A 132 9.74 4.56 -2.41
N LEU A 133 10.74 4.63 -1.51
CA LEU A 133 10.68 5.46 -0.32
C LEU A 133 10.57 6.95 -0.65
N THR A 134 11.32 7.42 -1.64
CA THR A 134 11.25 8.79 -2.12
C THR A 134 9.86 9.11 -2.66
N ARG A 135 9.33 8.24 -3.52
CA ARG A 135 7.99 8.39 -4.08
C ARG A 135 6.90 8.35 -3.00
N ALA A 136 7.03 7.49 -2.00
CA ALA A 136 6.09 7.42 -0.88
C ALA A 136 6.07 8.71 -0.05
N ARG A 137 7.24 9.33 0.17
CA ARG A 137 7.33 10.63 0.85
C ARG A 137 6.69 11.74 0.03
N GLU A 138 6.88 11.76 -1.28
CA GLU A 138 6.23 12.72 -2.18
C GLU A 138 4.70 12.60 -2.11
N LEU A 139 4.16 11.38 -2.20
CA LEU A 139 2.72 11.12 -2.10
C LEU A 139 2.16 11.58 -0.75
N ARG A 140 2.88 11.34 0.35
CA ARG A 140 2.50 11.82 1.67
C ARG A 140 2.46 13.35 1.72
N LEU A 141 3.48 14.03 1.22
CA LEU A 141 3.55 15.49 1.20
C LEU A 141 2.43 16.10 0.34
N ALA A 142 2.14 15.51 -0.81
CA ALA A 142 1.03 15.94 -1.67
C ALA A 142 -0.34 15.83 -0.98
N THR A 143 -0.52 14.79 -0.14
CA THR A 143 -1.75 14.63 0.65
C THR A 143 -1.87 15.66 1.77
N LEU A 144 -0.75 16.07 2.38
CA LEU A 144 -0.73 17.08 3.44
C LEU A 144 -0.91 18.51 2.90
N ASN A 145 -0.50 18.76 1.64
CA ASN A 145 -0.57 20.06 0.98
C ASN A 145 -1.37 20.01 -0.33
N PRO A 146 -2.69 19.81 -0.29
CA PRO A 146 -3.52 19.65 -1.50
C PRO A 146 -3.68 20.91 -2.36
N ARG A 147 -3.02 22.02 -2.02
CA ARG A 147 -3.09 23.33 -2.69
C ARG A 147 -1.75 23.80 -3.28
N ALA A 148 -0.76 22.93 -3.35
CA ALA A 148 0.52 23.27 -3.98
C ALA A 148 0.50 22.99 -5.49
#